data_c72f2f686371a45c452ea07dab7043d9
#
_entry.id   c72f2f686371a45c452ea07dab7043d9
#
_cell.length_a   1.000
_cell.length_b   1.000
_cell.length_c   1.000
_cell.angle_alpha   90.00
_cell.angle_beta   90.00
_cell.angle_gamma   90.00
#
_symmetry.space_group_name_H-M   'P 1'
#
loop_
_entity.id
_entity.type
_entity.pdbx_description
1 polymer ?
#
loop_
_entity_poly.entity_id
_entity_poly.type
_entity_poly.pdbx_seq_one_letter_code
_entity_poly.pdbx_strand_id
1 'polypeptide(L)'
;MPAAHFLCPVYPALLPAVSFLLKCDRISRMALRVALFIPCFVDQLFPQVGLDTTAVLRRIGCQVEFPEDQTCCGQPAFNTGRWDDARPCAERFLQVFGSYEHVVCPSGSCTTMVRKFYPDLLQGELRQQALALGRRVYEFSEFLVRVAGVREVGAVFPHKVTYHSSCHATRELGITEEPRILLRNVRGLEFVEMQHADECCGFGGMFAVKFAEISSAMGDVKAANIEACGAEYVAAIDSSCLMHVEGILRHSNRAAKTIHLASILATGSK
;
A
#
# COMPACT_ATOMS: atom_id res chain seq x y z
N MET A 1 15.41 -63.35 43.66
CA MET A 1 14.96 -62.53 44.85
C MET A 1 14.41 -61.25 44.32
N PRO A 2 13.31 -60.74 44.95
CA PRO A 2 12.11 -60.54 44.17
C PRO A 2 11.87 -59.11 43.70
N ALA A 3 11.08 -59.00 42.65
CA ALA A 3 10.52 -57.77 42.08
C ALA A 3 9.52 -57.12 43.03
N ALA A 4 9.58 -55.81 43.21
CA ALA A 4 8.57 -55.02 43.87
C ALA A 4 7.72 -54.27 42.84
N HIS A 5 6.47 -54.70 42.68
CA HIS A 5 5.44 -53.99 41.97
C HIS A 5 5.01 -52.75 42.73
N PHE A 6 5.03 -51.58 42.13
CA PHE A 6 4.35 -50.41 42.59
C PHE A 6 3.13 -50.12 41.68
N LEU A 7 1.97 -50.34 42.24
CA LEU A 7 0.69 -50.00 41.67
C LEU A 7 0.51 -48.48 41.68
N CYS A 8 0.15 -47.94 40.55
CA CYS A 8 -0.25 -46.54 40.37
C CYS A 8 -1.77 -46.42 40.71
N PRO A 9 -2.22 -45.52 41.56
CA PRO A 9 -3.62 -45.32 41.81
C PRO A 9 -4.29 -44.51 40.70
N VAL A 10 -5.39 -45.03 40.20
CA VAL A 10 -6.35 -44.42 39.28
C VAL A 10 -7.02 -43.23 39.98
N TYR A 11 -6.89 -42.02 39.48
CA TYR A 11 -7.70 -40.86 39.84
C TYR A 11 -8.84 -40.69 38.83
N PRO A 12 -10.07 -40.50 39.27
CA PRO A 12 -11.20 -40.30 38.38
C PRO A 12 -11.21 -38.86 37.82
N ALA A 13 -11.55 -38.77 36.57
CA ALA A 13 -11.79 -37.54 35.84
C ALA A 13 -12.95 -36.74 36.42
N LEU A 14 -12.74 -35.48 36.74
CA LEU A 14 -13.75 -34.42 36.75
C LEU A 14 -13.02 -33.08 36.77
N LEU A 15 -12.76 -32.53 35.59
CA LEU A 15 -12.45 -31.11 35.46
C LEU A 15 -13.59 -30.45 34.68
N PRO A 16 -14.16 -29.36 35.22
CA PRO A 16 -15.23 -28.63 34.54
C PRO A 16 -14.66 -27.92 33.31
N ALA A 17 -15.44 -27.93 32.23
CA ALA A 17 -15.22 -27.18 31.05
C ALA A 17 -15.00 -25.71 31.38
N VAL A 18 -13.76 -25.26 31.40
CA VAL A 18 -13.42 -23.85 31.42
C VAL A 18 -13.71 -23.33 30.01
N SER A 19 -14.94 -22.82 29.88
CA SER A 19 -15.32 -21.98 28.75
C SER A 19 -14.38 -20.77 28.72
N PHE A 20 -13.33 -20.88 27.91
CA PHE A 20 -12.48 -19.74 27.56
C PHE A 20 -13.30 -18.85 26.61
N LEU A 21 -14.24 -18.11 27.20
CA LEU A 21 -14.78 -16.93 26.58
C LEU A 21 -13.60 -15.99 26.35
N LEU A 22 -13.05 -16.04 25.13
CA LEU A 22 -12.28 -14.94 24.58
C LEU A 22 -13.20 -13.71 24.61
N LYS A 23 -13.25 -13.05 25.75
CA LYS A 23 -13.61 -11.64 25.82
C LYS A 23 -12.56 -10.94 24.96
N CYS A 24 -12.93 -10.65 23.72
CA CYS A 24 -12.29 -9.62 22.94
C CYS A 24 -12.44 -8.34 23.75
N ASP A 25 -11.45 -8.05 24.59
CA ASP A 25 -11.32 -6.76 25.23
C ASP A 25 -11.28 -5.74 24.11
N ARG A 26 -12.43 -5.15 23.80
CA ARG A 26 -12.50 -3.83 23.19
C ARG A 26 -11.87 -2.85 24.17
N ILE A 27 -10.55 -2.88 24.26
CA ILE A 27 -9.81 -1.71 24.70
C ILE A 27 -10.32 -0.62 23.78
N SER A 28 -10.92 0.42 24.34
CA SER A 28 -11.30 1.64 23.65
C SER A 28 -10.03 2.21 22.99
N ARG A 29 -9.68 1.69 21.80
CA ARG A 29 -8.65 2.30 20.98
C ARG A 29 -9.24 3.63 20.55
N MET A 30 -8.70 4.71 21.09
CA MET A 30 -8.96 6.05 20.54
C MET A 30 -8.83 5.93 19.03
N ALA A 31 -9.88 6.37 18.32
CA ALA A 31 -9.90 6.30 16.87
C ALA A 31 -8.67 7.04 16.32
N LEU A 32 -7.84 6.38 15.55
CA LEU A 32 -6.67 7.01 14.92
C LEU A 32 -7.15 8.14 14.00
N ARG A 33 -6.64 9.35 14.23
CA ARG A 33 -6.85 10.49 13.32
C ARG A 33 -5.85 10.41 12.20
N VAL A 34 -6.34 10.41 10.97
CA VAL A 34 -5.54 10.25 9.75
C VAL A 34 -5.84 11.39 8.80
N ALA A 35 -4.81 12.13 8.40
CA ALA A 35 -4.90 13.02 7.25
C ALA A 35 -4.67 12.20 5.96
N LEU A 36 -5.57 12.33 5.02
CA LEU A 36 -5.47 11.63 3.74
C LEU A 36 -4.75 12.52 2.73
N PHE A 37 -3.59 12.08 2.29
CA PHE A 37 -2.88 12.69 1.17
C PHE A 37 -3.22 11.96 -0.13
N ILE A 38 -4.00 12.58 -1.00
CA ILE A 38 -4.36 12.05 -2.32
C ILE A 38 -3.46 12.70 -3.37
N PRO A 39 -2.54 11.93 -3.98
CA PRO A 39 -1.65 12.44 -5.01
C PRO A 39 -2.41 12.94 -6.25
N CYS A 40 -1.88 13.96 -6.92
CA CYS A 40 -2.49 14.56 -8.10
C CYS A 40 -2.87 13.54 -9.19
N PHE A 41 -2.05 12.50 -9.37
CA PHE A 41 -2.32 11.44 -10.33
C PHE A 41 -3.55 10.60 -9.95
N VAL A 42 -3.72 10.31 -8.66
CA VAL A 42 -4.92 9.63 -8.14
C VAL A 42 -6.12 10.54 -8.25
N ASP A 43 -6.01 11.79 -7.80
CA ASP A 43 -7.10 12.76 -7.80
C ASP A 43 -7.66 12.99 -9.21
N GLN A 44 -6.80 13.18 -10.18
CA GLN A 44 -7.21 13.57 -11.54
C GLN A 44 -7.61 12.40 -12.44
N LEU A 45 -6.98 11.22 -12.27
CA LEU A 45 -7.15 10.09 -13.21
C LEU A 45 -7.82 8.87 -12.57
N PHE A 46 -7.68 8.70 -11.25
CA PHE A 46 -8.17 7.53 -10.52
C PHE A 46 -8.87 7.90 -9.21
N PRO A 47 -9.83 8.86 -9.20
CA PRO A 47 -10.43 9.38 -7.97
C PRO A 47 -11.08 8.27 -7.12
N GLN A 48 -11.52 7.18 -7.73
CA GLN A 48 -12.06 6.04 -7.02
C GLN A 48 -11.07 5.45 -6.00
N VAL A 49 -9.77 5.46 -6.29
CA VAL A 49 -8.72 4.98 -5.35
C VAL A 49 -8.71 5.80 -4.05
N GLY A 50 -8.93 7.11 -4.14
CA GLY A 50 -9.04 7.98 -2.96
C GLY A 50 -10.28 7.67 -2.13
N LEU A 51 -11.41 7.45 -2.79
CA LEU A 51 -12.68 7.07 -2.15
C LEU A 51 -12.57 5.69 -1.49
N ASP A 52 -11.98 4.72 -2.17
CA ASP A 52 -11.75 3.37 -1.67
C ASP A 52 -10.82 3.37 -0.45
N THR A 53 -9.73 4.13 -0.52
CA THR A 53 -8.81 4.32 0.62
C THR A 53 -9.54 4.88 1.84
N THR A 54 -10.37 5.91 1.62
CA THR A 54 -11.20 6.51 2.67
C THR A 54 -12.17 5.49 3.27
N ALA A 55 -12.84 4.72 2.42
CA ALA A 55 -13.80 3.70 2.85
C ALA A 55 -13.14 2.63 3.73
N VAL A 56 -11.96 2.14 3.34
CA VAL A 56 -11.21 1.14 4.12
C VAL A 56 -10.74 1.73 5.45
N LEU A 57 -10.15 2.94 5.46
CA LEU A 57 -9.70 3.58 6.70
C LEU A 57 -10.86 3.81 7.69
N ARG A 58 -12.02 4.26 7.20
CA ARG A 58 -13.22 4.40 8.03
C ARG A 58 -13.74 3.06 8.54
N ARG A 59 -13.71 2.02 7.71
CA ARG A 59 -14.13 0.65 8.08
C ARG A 59 -13.32 0.09 9.24
N ILE A 60 -12.03 0.39 9.32
CA ILE A 60 -11.17 -0.02 10.45
C ILE A 60 -11.23 0.93 11.65
N GLY A 61 -12.10 1.95 11.62
CA GLY A 61 -12.36 2.85 12.75
C GLY A 61 -11.50 4.11 12.78
N CYS A 62 -10.80 4.47 11.70
CA CYS A 62 -10.06 5.73 11.63
C CYS A 62 -10.99 6.93 11.43
N GLN A 63 -10.64 8.06 12.05
CA GLN A 63 -11.17 9.38 11.72
C GLN A 63 -10.36 9.96 10.58
N VAL A 64 -10.95 10.02 9.38
CA VAL A 64 -10.27 10.47 8.16
C VAL A 64 -10.58 11.93 7.89
N GLU A 65 -9.54 12.73 7.81
CA GLU A 65 -9.58 14.14 7.41
C GLU A 65 -8.95 14.28 6.02
N PHE A 66 -9.54 15.15 5.21
CA PHE A 66 -9.01 15.48 3.89
C PHE A 66 -8.67 16.97 3.83
N PRO A 67 -7.36 17.33 3.98
CA PRO A 67 -6.94 18.72 3.82
C PRO A 67 -7.10 19.18 2.37
N GLU A 68 -8.03 20.10 2.11
CA GLU A 68 -8.35 20.54 0.73
C GLU A 68 -7.21 21.35 0.09
N ASP A 69 -6.38 21.96 0.91
CA ASP A 69 -5.23 22.77 0.48
C ASP A 69 -4.00 21.96 0.00
N GLN A 70 -4.11 20.65 -0.06
CA GLN A 70 -3.03 19.78 -0.53
C GLN A 70 -2.75 19.95 -2.02
N THR A 71 -1.52 19.66 -2.42
CA THR A 71 -1.06 19.77 -3.81
C THR A 71 -0.31 18.52 -4.24
N CYS A 72 0.29 18.56 -5.44
CA CYS A 72 1.19 17.51 -5.90
C CYS A 72 2.39 17.32 -4.95
N CYS A 73 2.90 16.08 -4.85
CA CYS A 73 4.14 15.81 -4.11
C CYS A 73 5.41 16.41 -4.73
N GLY A 74 5.33 16.94 -5.96
CA GLY A 74 6.48 17.50 -6.67
C GLY A 74 7.37 16.48 -7.40
N GLN A 75 7.08 15.19 -7.33
CA GLN A 75 7.91 14.14 -7.93
C GLN A 75 8.15 14.30 -9.44
N PRO A 76 7.17 14.72 -10.28
CA PRO A 76 7.43 14.93 -11.71
C PRO A 76 8.53 15.97 -11.99
N ALA A 77 8.53 17.07 -11.24
CA ALA A 77 9.57 18.08 -11.34
C ALA A 77 10.91 17.57 -10.80
N PHE A 78 10.89 16.89 -9.66
CA PHE A 78 12.08 16.30 -9.04
C PHE A 78 12.78 15.30 -9.97
N ASN A 79 12.03 14.35 -10.57
CA ASN A 79 12.56 13.31 -11.45
C ASN A 79 13.13 13.88 -12.77
N THR A 80 12.78 15.11 -13.14
CA THR A 80 13.31 15.77 -14.33
C THR A 80 14.47 16.72 -14.04
N GLY A 81 14.94 16.76 -12.77
CA GLY A 81 16.03 17.65 -12.33
C GLY A 81 15.59 19.11 -12.08
N ARG A 82 14.30 19.41 -12.16
CA ARG A 82 13.73 20.72 -11.87
C ARG A 82 13.44 20.88 -10.38
N TRP A 83 14.46 20.82 -9.57
CA TRP A 83 14.32 20.78 -8.11
C TRP A 83 13.78 22.09 -7.54
N ASP A 84 14.07 23.22 -8.17
CA ASP A 84 13.52 24.52 -7.75
C ASP A 84 12.00 24.58 -7.92
N ASP A 85 11.44 23.87 -8.91
CA ASP A 85 9.98 23.75 -9.08
C ASP A 85 9.36 22.70 -8.15
N ALA A 86 10.12 21.72 -7.70
CA ALA A 86 9.66 20.72 -6.73
C ALA A 86 9.64 21.26 -5.29
N ARG A 87 10.53 22.20 -4.96
CA ARG A 87 10.68 22.76 -3.61
C ARG A 87 9.40 23.41 -3.07
N PRO A 88 8.69 24.28 -3.81
CA PRO A 88 7.41 24.83 -3.35
C PRO A 88 6.35 23.79 -3.01
N CYS A 89 6.33 22.64 -3.72
CA CYS A 89 5.44 21.55 -3.38
C CYS A 89 5.80 20.93 -2.03
N ALA A 90 7.10 20.75 -1.76
CA ALA A 90 7.56 20.22 -0.48
C ALA A 90 7.23 21.18 0.67
N GLU A 91 7.47 22.48 0.50
CA GLU A 91 7.14 23.51 1.49
C GLU A 91 5.64 23.57 1.77
N ARG A 92 4.81 23.50 0.73
CA ARG A 92 3.35 23.45 0.87
C ARG A 92 2.90 22.22 1.62
N PHE A 93 3.50 21.06 1.32
CA PHE A 93 3.20 19.81 2.02
C PHE A 93 3.48 19.93 3.53
N LEU A 94 4.62 20.53 3.91
CA LEU A 94 4.94 20.76 5.32
C LEU A 94 3.91 21.67 6.01
N GLN A 95 3.45 22.71 5.32
CA GLN A 95 2.43 23.63 5.86
C GLN A 95 1.09 22.92 6.08
N VAL A 96 0.66 22.12 5.13
CA VAL A 96 -0.65 21.43 5.16
C VAL A 96 -0.65 20.27 6.15
N PHE A 97 0.40 19.46 6.15
CA PHE A 97 0.42 18.20 6.90
C PHE A 97 1.24 18.23 8.19
N GLY A 98 1.94 19.31 8.48
CA GLY A 98 2.90 19.41 9.58
C GLY A 98 2.31 19.14 10.98
N SER A 99 1.03 19.42 11.21
CA SER A 99 0.35 19.21 12.48
C SER A 99 -0.26 17.81 12.67
N TYR A 100 -0.35 17.01 11.60
CA TYR A 100 -0.98 15.70 11.69
C TYR A 100 -0.04 14.62 12.23
N GLU A 101 -0.58 13.74 13.05
CA GLU A 101 0.15 12.61 13.63
C GLU A 101 0.33 11.47 12.63
N HIS A 102 -0.68 11.24 11.79
CA HIS A 102 -0.64 10.23 10.74
C HIS A 102 -1.11 10.83 9.41
N VAL A 103 -0.27 10.70 8.39
CA VAL A 103 -0.62 11.04 7.01
C VAL A 103 -0.57 9.76 6.19
N VAL A 104 -1.67 9.42 5.51
CA VAL A 104 -1.77 8.19 4.72
C VAL A 104 -1.95 8.53 3.25
N CYS A 105 -1.16 7.88 2.40
CA CYS A 105 -1.12 8.10 0.97
C CYS A 105 -1.28 6.76 0.20
N PRO A 106 -2.24 6.62 -0.72
CA PRO A 106 -2.38 5.44 -1.57
C PRO A 106 -1.43 5.49 -2.78
N SER A 107 -0.14 5.73 -2.52
CA SER A 107 0.91 5.75 -3.55
C SER A 107 2.29 5.59 -2.91
N GLY A 108 2.98 4.53 -3.25
CA GLY A 108 4.34 4.29 -2.77
C GLY A 108 5.34 5.32 -3.28
N SER A 109 5.21 5.75 -4.55
CA SER A 109 6.12 6.72 -5.16
C SER A 109 5.97 8.11 -4.55
N CYS A 110 4.75 8.57 -4.28
CA CYS A 110 4.52 9.87 -3.62
C CYS A 110 4.94 9.84 -2.14
N THR A 111 4.70 8.73 -1.44
CA THR A 111 5.20 8.52 -0.07
C THR A 111 6.73 8.56 -0.03
N THR A 112 7.39 7.93 -1.01
CA THR A 112 8.85 7.99 -1.16
C THR A 112 9.33 9.42 -1.37
N MET A 113 8.66 10.18 -2.24
CA MET A 113 9.00 11.58 -2.50
C MET A 113 9.04 12.38 -1.20
N VAL A 114 8.00 12.26 -0.37
CA VAL A 114 7.92 12.97 0.91
C VAL A 114 8.97 12.48 1.92
N ARG A 115 9.13 11.17 2.07
CA ARG A 115 9.97 10.60 3.14
C ARG A 115 11.46 10.65 2.85
N LYS A 116 11.84 10.53 1.56
CA LYS A 116 13.24 10.37 1.16
C LYS A 116 13.81 11.62 0.47
N PHE A 117 13.02 12.27 -0.38
CA PHE A 117 13.56 13.30 -1.26
C PHE A 117 13.24 14.73 -0.82
N TYR A 118 12.23 14.97 0.01
CA TYR A 118 12.02 16.31 0.59
C TYR A 118 13.21 16.81 1.42
N PRO A 119 13.87 15.97 2.26
CA PRO A 119 15.09 16.39 2.96
C PRO A 119 16.23 16.84 2.04
N ASP A 120 16.26 16.37 0.78
CA ASP A 120 17.28 16.78 -0.20
C ASP A 120 16.91 18.08 -0.90
N LEU A 121 15.60 18.39 -1.02
CA LEU A 121 15.11 19.64 -1.59
C LEU A 121 15.19 20.83 -0.63
N LEU A 122 15.11 20.56 0.67
CA LEU A 122 14.93 21.56 1.71
C LEU A 122 16.21 21.74 2.54
N GLN A 123 16.38 22.94 3.12
CA GLN A 123 17.54 23.28 3.93
C GLN A 123 17.15 23.80 5.31
N GLY A 124 18.09 23.85 6.23
CA GLY A 124 17.91 24.44 7.55
C GLY A 124 16.75 23.80 8.33
N GLU A 125 15.89 24.65 8.88
CA GLU A 125 14.75 24.23 9.68
C GLU A 125 13.71 23.45 8.87
N LEU A 126 13.45 23.83 7.63
CA LEU A 126 12.50 23.12 6.76
C LEU A 126 12.94 21.67 6.50
N ARG A 127 14.23 21.42 6.38
CA ARG A 127 14.77 20.06 6.28
C ARG A 127 14.47 19.25 7.53
N GLN A 128 14.63 19.83 8.71
CA GLN A 128 14.33 19.14 9.97
C GLN A 128 12.82 18.85 10.09
N GLN A 129 11.97 19.78 9.69
CA GLN A 129 10.53 19.57 9.61
C GLN A 129 10.17 18.44 8.64
N ALA A 130 10.81 18.38 7.46
CA ALA A 130 10.60 17.29 6.49
C ALA A 130 11.00 15.93 7.06
N LEU A 131 12.13 15.83 7.74
CA LEU A 131 12.57 14.60 8.41
C LEU A 131 11.59 14.17 9.51
N ALA A 132 11.09 15.11 10.31
CA ALA A 132 10.13 14.85 11.38
C ALA A 132 8.76 14.41 10.84
N LEU A 133 8.26 15.10 9.80
CA LEU A 133 6.99 14.77 9.17
C LEU A 133 7.08 13.46 8.40
N GLY A 134 8.16 13.20 7.68
CA GLY A 134 8.37 11.98 6.91
C GLY A 134 8.19 10.69 7.74
N ARG A 135 8.49 10.72 9.04
CA ARG A 135 8.26 9.60 9.96
C ARG A 135 6.78 9.31 10.24
N ARG A 136 5.90 10.23 9.88
CA ARG A 136 4.45 10.18 10.13
C ARG A 136 3.64 10.08 8.82
N VAL A 137 4.34 9.96 7.69
CA VAL A 137 3.73 9.76 6.36
C VAL A 137 3.91 8.30 5.98
N TYR A 138 2.81 7.63 5.73
CA TYR A 138 2.76 6.18 5.46
C TYR A 138 2.11 5.92 4.10
N GLU A 139 2.63 4.93 3.40
CA GLU A 139 1.87 4.32 2.32
C GLU A 139 0.69 3.54 2.93
N PHE A 140 -0.41 3.48 2.21
CA PHE A 140 -1.69 2.94 2.70
C PHE A 140 -1.58 1.50 3.24
N SER A 141 -0.93 0.59 2.53
CA SER A 141 -0.75 -0.79 3.00
C SER A 141 0.18 -0.88 4.20
N GLU A 142 1.24 -0.08 4.21
CA GLU A 142 2.14 0.07 5.35
C GLU A 142 1.39 0.54 6.59
N PHE A 143 0.54 1.57 6.46
CA PHE A 143 -0.27 2.07 7.56
C PHE A 143 -1.20 1.00 8.13
N LEU A 144 -1.92 0.29 7.26
CA LEU A 144 -2.83 -0.77 7.69
C LEU A 144 -2.11 -1.84 8.52
N VAL A 145 -0.99 -2.35 8.02
CA VAL A 145 -0.33 -3.50 8.63
C VAL A 145 0.57 -3.09 9.80
N ARG A 146 1.41 -2.05 9.63
CA ARG A 146 2.43 -1.70 10.64
C ARG A 146 1.91 -0.77 11.73
N VAL A 147 0.96 0.13 11.41
CA VAL A 147 0.48 1.15 12.35
C VAL A 147 -0.86 0.73 12.96
N ALA A 148 -1.85 0.44 12.12
CA ALA A 148 -3.17 0.03 12.59
C ALA A 148 -3.21 -1.44 13.07
N GLY A 149 -2.21 -2.26 12.70
CA GLY A 149 -2.14 -3.68 13.08
C GLY A 149 -3.21 -4.54 12.41
N VAL A 150 -3.75 -4.08 11.27
CA VAL A 150 -4.85 -4.71 10.54
C VAL A 150 -4.29 -5.52 9.38
N ARG A 151 -4.70 -6.78 9.28
CA ARG A 151 -4.33 -7.68 8.18
C ARG A 151 -5.53 -8.11 7.34
N GLU A 152 -6.73 -7.98 7.88
CA GLU A 152 -8.00 -8.32 7.25
C GLU A 152 -8.98 -7.16 7.42
N VAL A 153 -9.58 -6.72 6.32
CA VAL A 153 -10.53 -5.60 6.27
C VAL A 153 -11.95 -6.02 5.86
N GLY A 154 -12.21 -7.33 5.80
CA GLY A 154 -13.50 -7.88 5.39
C GLY A 154 -13.77 -7.81 3.88
N ALA A 155 -12.75 -7.60 3.06
CA ALA A 155 -12.87 -7.55 1.62
C ALA A 155 -13.23 -8.92 1.00
N VAL A 156 -13.94 -8.90 -0.15
CA VAL A 156 -14.30 -10.10 -0.92
C VAL A 156 -14.01 -9.84 -2.39
N PHE A 157 -13.11 -10.60 -2.99
CA PHE A 157 -12.72 -10.43 -4.39
C PHE A 157 -12.40 -11.80 -5.01
N PRO A 158 -13.40 -12.55 -5.55
CA PRO A 158 -13.23 -13.92 -5.98
C PRO A 158 -12.57 -14.02 -7.37
N HIS A 159 -11.33 -13.58 -7.45
CA HIS A 159 -10.52 -13.54 -8.66
C HIS A 159 -9.09 -13.98 -8.39
N LYS A 160 -8.41 -14.42 -9.45
CA LYS A 160 -6.98 -14.71 -9.42
C LYS A 160 -6.18 -13.44 -9.63
N VAL A 161 -5.38 -13.06 -8.63
CA VAL A 161 -4.67 -11.79 -8.57
C VAL A 161 -3.19 -11.98 -8.38
N THR A 162 -2.39 -11.28 -9.17
CA THR A 162 -0.96 -11.11 -8.92
C THR A 162 -0.66 -9.70 -8.43
N TYR A 163 0.58 -9.46 -7.96
CA TYR A 163 0.97 -8.17 -7.42
C TYR A 163 2.25 -7.63 -8.09
N HIS A 164 2.20 -6.39 -8.58
CA HIS A 164 3.36 -5.64 -9.03
C HIS A 164 3.95 -4.84 -7.87
N SER A 165 5.18 -5.16 -7.48
CA SER A 165 5.90 -4.43 -6.43
C SER A 165 6.43 -3.12 -6.99
N SER A 166 5.78 -2.02 -6.63
CA SER A 166 6.19 -0.68 -7.05
C SER A 166 7.61 -0.38 -6.61
N CYS A 167 8.48 -0.01 -7.54
CA CYS A 167 9.93 0.08 -7.30
C CYS A 167 10.31 1.05 -6.17
N HIS A 168 9.67 2.24 -6.10
CA HIS A 168 9.92 3.20 -5.03
C HIS A 168 9.49 2.66 -3.65
N ALA A 169 8.32 2.05 -3.57
CA ALA A 169 7.85 1.46 -2.32
C ALA A 169 8.79 0.35 -1.82
N THR A 170 9.20 -0.52 -2.73
CA THR A 170 10.06 -1.67 -2.38
C THR A 170 11.48 -1.24 -2.05
N ARG A 171 12.12 -0.45 -2.91
CA ARG A 171 13.55 -0.12 -2.79
C ARG A 171 13.81 0.98 -1.78
N GLU A 172 12.94 1.98 -1.72
CA GLU A 172 13.15 3.17 -0.87
C GLU A 172 12.47 3.07 0.50
N LEU A 173 11.30 2.42 0.56
CA LEU A 173 10.50 2.34 1.78
C LEU A 173 10.55 0.96 2.45
N GLY A 174 11.03 -0.08 1.75
CA GLY A 174 11.04 -1.45 2.26
C GLY A 174 9.63 -2.03 2.45
N ILE A 175 8.66 -1.58 1.63
CA ILE A 175 7.29 -2.09 1.62
C ILE A 175 7.25 -3.25 0.63
N THR A 176 7.24 -4.47 1.15
CA THR A 176 7.30 -5.71 0.35
C THR A 176 6.15 -6.64 0.70
N GLU A 177 5.97 -6.94 2.00
CA GLU A 177 5.01 -7.93 2.46
C GLU A 177 3.64 -7.35 2.80
N GLU A 178 3.53 -6.07 3.12
CA GLU A 178 2.28 -5.46 3.58
C GLU A 178 1.14 -5.61 2.55
N PRO A 179 1.35 -5.30 1.25
CA PRO A 179 0.34 -5.53 0.23
C PRO A 179 -0.01 -7.01 0.07
N ARG A 180 0.98 -7.90 0.16
CA ARG A 180 0.80 -9.35 0.03
C ARG A 180 0.03 -9.94 1.20
N ILE A 181 0.33 -9.48 2.43
CA ILE A 181 -0.42 -9.86 3.62
C ILE A 181 -1.90 -9.49 3.44
N LEU A 182 -2.18 -8.28 3.00
CA LEU A 182 -3.55 -7.81 2.79
C LEU A 182 -4.28 -8.62 1.70
N LEU A 183 -3.63 -8.85 0.56
CA LEU A 183 -4.22 -9.62 -0.55
C LEU A 183 -4.54 -11.06 -0.15
N ARG A 184 -3.63 -11.74 0.57
CA ARG A 184 -3.85 -13.13 1.04
C ARG A 184 -5.00 -13.26 2.03
N ASN A 185 -5.42 -12.17 2.67
CA ASN A 185 -6.54 -12.13 3.61
C ASN A 185 -7.86 -11.63 2.98
N VAL A 186 -7.91 -11.44 1.66
CA VAL A 186 -9.15 -11.12 0.94
C VAL A 186 -9.92 -12.41 0.66
N ARG A 187 -11.17 -12.48 1.06
CA ARG A 187 -12.01 -13.68 0.86
C ARG A 187 -12.25 -13.97 -0.63
N GLY A 188 -12.02 -15.21 -1.01
CA GLY A 188 -12.20 -15.68 -2.37
C GLY A 188 -11.09 -15.29 -3.35
N LEU A 189 -10.11 -14.47 -2.95
CA LEU A 189 -8.99 -14.11 -3.79
C LEU A 189 -7.96 -15.24 -3.84
N GLU A 190 -7.58 -15.66 -5.04
CA GLU A 190 -6.45 -16.54 -5.30
C GLU A 190 -5.21 -15.69 -5.58
N PHE A 191 -4.31 -15.57 -4.60
CA PHE A 191 -3.07 -14.83 -4.79
C PHE A 191 -2.00 -15.68 -5.44
N VAL A 192 -1.49 -15.24 -6.59
CA VAL A 192 -0.36 -15.86 -7.29
C VAL A 192 0.77 -14.86 -7.46
N GLU A 193 1.98 -15.24 -7.09
CA GLU A 193 3.14 -14.38 -7.30
C GLU A 193 3.62 -14.51 -8.74
N MET A 194 3.81 -13.38 -9.46
CA MET A 194 4.46 -13.40 -10.76
C MET A 194 5.98 -13.46 -10.61
N GLN A 195 6.67 -13.99 -11.61
CA GLN A 195 8.12 -13.87 -11.68
C GLN A 195 8.51 -12.41 -11.85
N HIS A 196 9.62 -12.02 -11.23
CA HIS A 196 10.15 -10.64 -11.33
C HIS A 196 9.12 -9.56 -10.96
N ALA A 197 8.34 -9.81 -9.89
CA ALA A 197 7.32 -8.88 -9.40
C ALA A 197 7.90 -7.50 -9.06
N ASP A 198 9.17 -7.44 -8.62
CA ASP A 198 9.93 -6.26 -8.20
C ASP A 198 10.64 -5.50 -9.34
N GLU A 199 10.64 -6.04 -10.56
CA GLU A 199 11.13 -5.31 -11.72
C GLU A 199 10.24 -4.11 -12.05
N CYS A 200 10.86 -3.02 -12.50
CA CYS A 200 10.16 -1.79 -12.83
C CYS A 200 9.17 -2.01 -13.99
N CYS A 201 8.00 -1.37 -13.89
CA CYS A 201 7.00 -1.39 -14.97
C CYS A 201 7.40 -0.59 -16.21
N GLY A 202 8.40 0.28 -16.10
CA GLY A 202 8.84 1.14 -17.20
C GLY A 202 8.22 2.54 -17.23
N PHE A 203 7.24 2.88 -16.38
CA PHE A 203 6.59 4.18 -16.43
C PHE A 203 7.55 5.35 -16.16
N GLY A 204 8.13 5.46 -14.97
CA GLY A 204 9.09 6.49 -14.59
C GLY A 204 8.68 7.96 -14.87
N GLY A 205 7.39 8.26 -15.07
CA GLY A 205 6.89 9.59 -15.41
C GLY A 205 7.44 10.08 -16.76
N MET A 206 8.26 11.12 -16.74
CA MET A 206 8.89 11.65 -17.96
C MET A 206 9.81 10.66 -18.68
N PHE A 207 10.26 9.61 -18.01
CA PHE A 207 11.03 8.53 -18.64
C PHE A 207 10.22 7.86 -19.76
N ALA A 208 8.96 7.54 -19.51
CA ALA A 208 8.08 6.92 -20.51
C ALA A 208 7.85 7.82 -21.74
N VAL A 209 7.97 9.14 -21.59
CA VAL A 209 7.84 10.10 -22.70
C VAL A 209 9.15 10.26 -23.45
N LYS A 210 10.28 10.40 -22.72
CA LYS A 210 11.59 10.66 -23.32
C LYS A 210 12.24 9.42 -23.93
N PHE A 211 11.94 8.24 -23.38
CA PHE A 211 12.53 6.95 -23.74
C PHE A 211 11.43 5.92 -23.99
N ALA A 212 10.47 6.27 -24.85
CA ALA A 212 9.25 5.51 -25.08
C ALA A 212 9.51 4.05 -25.48
N GLU A 213 10.50 3.79 -26.33
CA GLU A 213 10.86 2.43 -26.77
C GLU A 213 11.36 1.57 -25.62
N ILE A 214 12.23 2.11 -24.76
CA ILE A 214 12.76 1.39 -23.59
C ILE A 214 11.64 1.16 -22.57
N SER A 215 10.83 2.19 -22.33
CA SER A 215 9.68 2.13 -21.42
C SER A 215 8.69 1.04 -21.86
N SER A 216 8.35 0.99 -23.15
CA SER A 216 7.46 -0.02 -23.72
C SER A 216 8.06 -1.42 -23.60
N ALA A 217 9.34 -1.60 -23.93
CA ALA A 217 10.00 -2.90 -23.79
C ALA A 217 9.99 -3.42 -22.33
N MET A 218 10.20 -2.54 -21.35
CA MET A 218 10.07 -2.89 -19.92
C MET A 218 8.63 -3.28 -19.57
N GLY A 219 7.65 -2.54 -20.10
CA GLY A 219 6.24 -2.85 -19.93
C GLY A 219 5.84 -4.19 -20.54
N ASP A 220 6.37 -4.53 -21.72
CA ASP A 220 6.12 -5.82 -22.38
C ASP A 220 6.66 -7.00 -21.59
N VAL A 221 7.85 -6.88 -21.01
CA VAL A 221 8.40 -7.90 -20.09
C VAL A 221 7.47 -8.08 -18.88
N LYS A 222 7.02 -6.98 -18.28
CA LYS A 222 6.08 -7.03 -17.15
C LYS A 222 4.75 -7.68 -17.56
N ALA A 223 4.19 -7.32 -18.69
CA ALA A 223 2.95 -7.89 -19.21
C ALA A 223 3.08 -9.40 -19.49
N ALA A 224 4.24 -9.85 -20.02
CA ALA A 224 4.53 -11.27 -20.21
C ALA A 224 4.57 -12.05 -18.89
N ASN A 225 5.18 -11.48 -17.84
CA ASN A 225 5.22 -12.11 -16.50
C ASN A 225 3.81 -12.19 -15.86
N ILE A 226 2.96 -11.16 -16.08
CA ILE A 226 1.56 -11.18 -15.63
C ILE A 226 0.79 -12.29 -16.34
N GLU A 227 0.92 -12.42 -17.64
CA GLU A 227 0.25 -13.45 -18.42
C GLU A 227 0.72 -14.85 -18.03
N ALA A 228 2.03 -15.04 -17.86
CA ALA A 228 2.64 -16.32 -17.51
C ALA A 228 2.14 -16.88 -16.17
N CYS A 229 1.79 -16.03 -15.19
CA CYS A 229 1.23 -16.50 -13.92
C CYS A 229 -0.27 -16.79 -13.99
N GLY A 230 -0.94 -16.50 -15.10
CA GLY A 230 -2.35 -16.77 -15.34
C GLY A 230 -3.30 -15.96 -14.44
N ALA A 231 -2.88 -14.77 -13.98
CA ALA A 231 -3.71 -13.90 -13.17
C ALA A 231 -4.76 -13.18 -14.02
N GLU A 232 -5.97 -13.03 -13.48
CA GLU A 232 -7.03 -12.21 -14.07
C GLU A 232 -6.77 -10.71 -13.83
N TYR A 233 -6.17 -10.39 -12.69
CA TYR A 233 -5.83 -9.01 -12.30
C TYR A 233 -4.39 -8.90 -11.83
N VAL A 234 -3.76 -7.79 -12.17
CA VAL A 234 -2.53 -7.33 -11.53
C VAL A 234 -2.85 -6.17 -10.59
N ALA A 235 -2.56 -6.37 -9.31
CA ALA A 235 -2.70 -5.34 -8.29
C ALA A 235 -1.39 -4.57 -8.10
N ALA A 236 -1.47 -3.29 -7.74
CA ALA A 236 -0.35 -2.48 -7.27
C ALA A 236 -0.83 -1.37 -6.33
N ILE A 237 0.12 -0.67 -5.71
CA ILE A 237 -0.12 0.48 -4.83
C ILE A 237 0.19 1.82 -5.49
N ASP A 238 0.57 1.82 -6.77
CA ASP A 238 0.84 3.02 -7.56
C ASP A 238 -0.02 3.02 -8.82
N SER A 239 -1.00 3.94 -8.88
CA SER A 239 -1.90 4.08 -10.03
C SER A 239 -1.16 4.40 -11.32
N SER A 240 -0.02 5.07 -11.25
CA SER A 240 0.82 5.39 -12.41
C SER A 240 1.44 4.14 -13.04
N CYS A 241 1.90 3.19 -12.23
CA CYS A 241 2.36 1.89 -12.72
C CYS A 241 1.21 1.10 -13.36
N LEU A 242 0.03 1.10 -12.71
CA LEU A 242 -1.15 0.42 -13.23
C LEU A 242 -1.59 0.99 -14.57
N MET A 243 -1.60 2.31 -14.72
CA MET A 243 -1.94 2.96 -16.00
C MET A 243 -1.01 2.53 -17.12
N HIS A 244 0.30 2.51 -16.87
CA HIS A 244 1.29 2.11 -17.84
C HIS A 244 1.12 0.63 -18.25
N VAL A 245 1.01 -0.25 -17.27
CA VAL A 245 0.79 -1.68 -17.49
C VAL A 245 -0.53 -1.93 -18.21
N GLU A 246 -1.62 -1.23 -17.87
CA GLU A 246 -2.90 -1.30 -18.56
C GLU A 246 -2.78 -0.95 -20.04
N GLY A 247 -2.04 0.15 -20.34
CA GLY A 247 -1.80 0.56 -21.72
C GLY A 247 -1.08 -0.52 -22.53
N ILE A 248 -0.05 -1.14 -21.96
CA ILE A 248 0.69 -2.24 -22.60
C ILE A 248 -0.19 -3.49 -22.78
N LEU A 249 -0.94 -3.91 -21.74
CA LEU A 249 -1.83 -5.06 -21.81
C LEU A 249 -2.88 -4.89 -22.91
N ARG A 250 -3.49 -3.70 -23.00
CA ARG A 250 -4.48 -3.38 -24.06
C ARG A 250 -3.85 -3.37 -25.44
N HIS A 251 -2.68 -2.74 -25.61
CA HIS A 251 -2.00 -2.66 -26.88
C HIS A 251 -1.61 -4.05 -27.42
N SER A 252 -1.20 -4.95 -26.53
CA SER A 252 -0.83 -6.33 -26.86
C SER A 252 -1.98 -7.34 -26.82
N ASN A 253 -3.25 -6.88 -26.68
CA ASN A 253 -4.46 -7.70 -26.59
C ASN A 253 -4.38 -8.79 -25.52
N ARG A 254 -3.77 -8.54 -24.38
CA ARG A 254 -3.71 -9.44 -23.22
C ARG A 254 -4.92 -9.28 -22.34
N ALA A 255 -5.41 -10.39 -21.77
CA ALA A 255 -6.68 -10.44 -21.06
C ALA A 255 -6.65 -9.89 -19.62
N ALA A 256 -5.48 -9.86 -18.98
CA ALA A 256 -5.35 -9.40 -17.60
C ALA A 256 -5.73 -7.92 -17.46
N LYS A 257 -6.30 -7.57 -16.30
CA LYS A 257 -6.75 -6.20 -15.96
C LYS A 257 -5.89 -5.65 -14.83
N THR A 258 -5.83 -4.33 -14.73
CA THR A 258 -5.17 -3.66 -13.61
C THR A 258 -6.16 -3.24 -12.54
N ILE A 259 -5.73 -3.26 -11.27
CA ILE A 259 -6.57 -2.82 -10.15
C ILE A 259 -5.68 -2.27 -9.02
N HIS A 260 -6.11 -1.18 -8.40
CA HIS A 260 -5.38 -0.67 -7.23
C HIS A 260 -5.70 -1.51 -5.99
N LEU A 261 -4.69 -1.72 -5.12
CA LEU A 261 -4.87 -2.47 -3.87
C LEU A 261 -6.04 -1.94 -3.03
N ALA A 262 -6.17 -0.62 -2.90
CA ALA A 262 -7.26 0.00 -2.15
C ALA A 262 -8.63 -0.40 -2.70
N SER A 263 -8.77 -0.54 -4.03
CA SER A 263 -10.04 -0.92 -4.65
C SER A 263 -10.40 -2.38 -4.38
N ILE A 264 -9.42 -3.28 -4.32
CA ILE A 264 -9.66 -4.65 -3.85
C ILE A 264 -10.12 -4.65 -2.39
N LEU A 265 -9.41 -3.91 -1.53
CA LEU A 265 -9.69 -3.87 -0.10
C LEU A 265 -11.01 -3.17 0.23
N ALA A 266 -11.49 -2.29 -0.63
CA ALA A 266 -12.79 -1.63 -0.46
C ALA A 266 -13.98 -2.53 -0.79
N THR A 267 -13.78 -3.63 -1.54
CA THR A 267 -14.84 -4.59 -1.86
C THR A 267 -15.37 -5.29 -0.60
N GLY A 268 -16.58 -5.83 -0.68
CA GLY A 268 -17.19 -6.60 0.41
C GLY A 268 -17.77 -5.73 1.52
N SER A 269 -18.97 -6.10 1.94
CA SER A 269 -19.81 -5.58 3.03
C SER A 269 -20.02 -4.04 3.08
N LYS A 270 -21.16 -3.69 2.60
CA LYS A 270 -21.92 -2.57 3.18
C LYS A 270 -22.37 -2.93 4.59
#